data_dad7bc77798e0fe7ba1df76c0491d169
#
_entry.id   dad7bc77798e0fe7ba1df76c0491d169
#
_cell.length_a   1.000
_cell.length_b   1.000
_cell.length_c   1.000
_cell.angle_alpha   90.00
_cell.angle_beta   90.00
_cell.angle_gamma   90.00
#
_symmetry.space_group_name_H-M   'P 1'
#
loop_
_entity.id
_entity.type
_entity.pdbx_description
1 polymer ?
#
loop_
_entity_poly.entity_id
_entity_poly.type
_entity_poly.pdbx_seq_one_letter_code
_entity_poly.pdbx_strand_id
1 'polypeptide(L)'
;MKNLENEVVSILPQKKNKSRYTIKFKSGKIIGLSENNLISYNISVGQKISSNMLSKIDNDERLQSIKFKALNYLSYRARSKKEVNISLLKKGFHQDDIDKVLEELVAKGYLDDESFAKTYARYLIKIKRLGRIAVKNRFFVHNINQEVLNPILDKLYDKYPPDLLISEIVK
;
A
#
# COMPACT_ATOMS: atom_id res chain seq x y z
N MET A 1 -15.86 -29.25 -25.57
CA MET A 1 -16.79 -29.24 -24.44
C MET A 1 -16.32 -28.53 -23.19
N LYS A 2 -15.29 -27.64 -23.25
CA LYS A 2 -14.68 -26.95 -22.05
C LYS A 2 -15.23 -25.54 -21.72
N ASN A 3 -16.22 -25.01 -22.47
CA ASN A 3 -16.64 -23.61 -22.36
C ASN A 3 -17.98 -23.34 -21.65
N LEU A 4 -18.70 -24.38 -21.18
CA LEU A 4 -19.97 -24.19 -20.47
C LEU A 4 -19.81 -23.95 -18.96
N GLU A 5 -18.64 -24.28 -18.40
CA GLU A 5 -18.38 -24.21 -16.95
C GLU A 5 -18.25 -22.80 -16.40
N ASN A 6 -17.87 -21.84 -17.24
CA ASN A 6 -17.62 -20.46 -16.84
C ASN A 6 -18.72 -19.48 -17.29
N GLU A 7 -19.96 -19.96 -17.46
CA GLU A 7 -21.14 -19.11 -17.70
C GLU A 7 -21.61 -18.48 -16.39
N VAL A 8 -21.77 -17.17 -16.36
CA VAL A 8 -22.23 -16.42 -15.19
C VAL A 8 -23.74 -16.64 -15.01
N VAL A 9 -24.15 -17.20 -13.89
CA VAL A 9 -25.56 -17.44 -13.58
C VAL A 9 -26.17 -16.41 -12.64
N SER A 10 -25.35 -15.76 -11.79
CA SER A 10 -25.85 -14.66 -10.94
C SER A 10 -24.73 -13.72 -10.51
N ILE A 11 -25.10 -12.45 -10.31
CA ILE A 11 -24.27 -11.37 -9.79
C ILE A 11 -25.04 -10.74 -8.63
N LEU A 12 -24.52 -10.85 -7.41
CA LEU A 12 -25.20 -10.38 -6.21
C LEU A 12 -24.27 -9.48 -5.39
N PRO A 13 -24.72 -8.32 -4.89
CA PRO A 13 -23.93 -7.49 -3.99
C PRO A 13 -23.65 -8.23 -2.67
N GLN A 14 -22.47 -8.03 -2.10
CA GLN A 14 -22.10 -8.62 -0.83
C GLN A 14 -22.75 -7.86 0.33
N LYS A 15 -23.30 -8.57 1.32
CA LYS A 15 -23.99 -7.97 2.48
C LYS A 15 -23.10 -7.03 3.31
N LYS A 16 -21.82 -7.37 3.50
CA LYS A 16 -20.89 -6.61 4.33
C LYS A 16 -20.12 -5.51 3.58
N ASN A 17 -20.08 -5.58 2.26
CA ASN A 17 -19.38 -4.61 1.43
C ASN A 17 -20.13 -4.40 0.12
N LYS A 18 -20.87 -3.29 0.04
CA LYS A 18 -21.73 -2.96 -1.11
C LYS A 18 -20.96 -2.70 -2.42
N SER A 19 -19.65 -2.37 -2.32
CA SER A 19 -18.76 -2.20 -3.48
C SER A 19 -18.14 -3.50 -3.97
N ARG A 20 -18.61 -4.66 -3.47
CA ARG A 20 -18.16 -5.98 -3.90
C ARG A 20 -19.35 -6.86 -4.26
N TYR A 21 -19.15 -7.69 -5.26
CA TYR A 21 -20.16 -8.59 -5.80
C TYR A 21 -19.72 -10.05 -5.69
N THR A 22 -20.66 -10.93 -5.53
CA THR A 22 -20.48 -12.39 -5.60
C THR A 22 -20.97 -12.84 -6.96
N ILE A 23 -20.07 -13.38 -7.76
CA ILE A 23 -20.35 -13.94 -9.08
C ILE A 23 -20.45 -15.45 -8.93
N LYS A 24 -21.57 -16.04 -9.36
CA LYS A 24 -21.76 -17.50 -9.42
C LYS A 24 -21.74 -17.96 -10.86
N PHE A 25 -21.01 -19.03 -11.09
CA PHE A 25 -20.93 -19.69 -12.39
C PHE A 25 -21.77 -20.96 -12.44
N LYS A 26 -22.15 -21.37 -13.64
CA LYS A 26 -22.93 -22.60 -13.89
C LYS A 26 -22.22 -23.86 -13.39
N SER A 27 -20.88 -23.86 -13.35
CA SER A 27 -20.06 -24.92 -12.75
C SER A 27 -20.18 -25.05 -11.24
N GLY A 28 -20.86 -24.10 -10.55
CA GLY A 28 -20.88 -23.98 -9.10
C GLY A 28 -19.74 -23.17 -8.53
N LYS A 29 -18.74 -22.76 -9.35
CA LYS A 29 -17.65 -21.86 -8.93
C LYS A 29 -18.24 -20.52 -8.47
N ILE A 30 -17.67 -19.97 -7.41
CA ILE A 30 -18.04 -18.66 -6.85
C ILE A 30 -16.78 -17.83 -6.73
N ILE A 31 -16.83 -16.57 -7.20
CA ILE A 31 -15.76 -15.59 -7.01
C ILE A 31 -16.31 -14.30 -6.41
N GLY A 32 -15.47 -13.59 -5.65
CA GLY A 32 -15.77 -12.23 -5.19
C GLY A 32 -15.10 -11.23 -6.13
N LEU A 33 -15.84 -10.22 -6.56
CA LEU A 33 -15.36 -9.21 -7.52
C LEU A 33 -15.64 -7.80 -6.99
N SER A 34 -14.70 -6.90 -7.17
CA SER A 34 -14.92 -5.47 -6.91
C SER A 34 -15.84 -4.87 -7.98
N GLU A 35 -16.58 -3.83 -7.64
CA GLU A 35 -17.43 -3.10 -8.58
C GLU A 35 -16.62 -2.57 -9.77
N ASN A 36 -15.43 -2.05 -9.52
CA ASN A 36 -14.53 -1.56 -10.56
C ASN A 36 -14.19 -2.66 -11.58
N ASN A 37 -13.84 -3.86 -11.12
CA ASN A 37 -13.53 -4.97 -12.01
C ASN A 37 -14.77 -5.53 -12.70
N LEU A 38 -15.92 -5.54 -12.01
CA LEU A 38 -17.21 -5.91 -12.63
C LEU A 38 -17.50 -5.05 -13.87
N ILE A 39 -17.32 -3.72 -13.71
CA ILE A 39 -17.53 -2.74 -14.78
C ILE A 39 -16.44 -2.84 -15.85
N SER A 40 -15.17 -2.86 -15.46
CA SER A 40 -14.03 -2.86 -16.39
C SER A 40 -14.00 -4.07 -17.30
N TYR A 41 -14.42 -5.22 -16.79
CA TYR A 41 -14.53 -6.46 -17.57
C TYR A 41 -15.92 -6.66 -18.20
N ASN A 42 -16.84 -5.70 -18.00
CA ASN A 42 -18.22 -5.72 -18.52
C ASN A 42 -18.91 -7.06 -18.27
N ILE A 43 -18.85 -7.55 -17.02
CA ILE A 43 -19.36 -8.87 -16.65
C ILE A 43 -20.88 -8.80 -16.47
N SER A 44 -21.60 -9.68 -17.16
CA SER A 44 -23.05 -9.77 -17.12
C SER A 44 -23.54 -11.20 -16.95
N VAL A 45 -24.77 -11.37 -16.46
CA VAL A 45 -25.44 -12.69 -16.37
C VAL A 45 -25.63 -13.28 -17.78
N GLY A 46 -25.35 -14.54 -17.92
CA GLY A 46 -25.38 -15.28 -19.21
C GLY A 46 -24.05 -15.19 -19.97
N GLN A 47 -23.12 -14.36 -19.58
CA GLN A 47 -21.83 -14.23 -20.25
C GLN A 47 -20.96 -15.46 -19.97
N LYS A 48 -20.28 -15.94 -21.02
CA LYS A 48 -19.25 -16.98 -20.93
C LYS A 48 -17.88 -16.33 -20.81
N ILE A 49 -17.19 -16.59 -19.70
CA ILE A 49 -15.88 -16.02 -19.40
C ILE A 49 -14.81 -17.07 -19.71
N SER A 50 -13.83 -16.71 -20.55
CA SER A 50 -12.72 -17.60 -20.85
C SER A 50 -11.82 -17.82 -19.62
N SER A 51 -11.11 -18.95 -19.56
CA SER A 51 -10.16 -19.22 -18.47
C SER A 51 -9.04 -18.18 -18.40
N ASN A 52 -8.60 -17.64 -19.54
CA ASN A 52 -7.61 -16.56 -19.59
C ASN A 52 -8.17 -15.26 -18.98
N MET A 53 -9.42 -14.91 -19.29
CA MET A 53 -10.08 -13.73 -18.69
C MET A 53 -10.29 -13.91 -17.19
N LEU A 54 -10.65 -15.10 -16.72
CA LEU A 54 -10.74 -15.38 -15.29
C LEU A 54 -9.42 -15.21 -14.57
N SER A 55 -8.31 -15.66 -15.17
CA SER A 55 -6.98 -15.47 -14.60
C SER A 55 -6.58 -14.01 -14.51
N LYS A 56 -6.94 -13.20 -15.51
CA LYS A 56 -6.70 -11.74 -15.48
C LYS A 56 -7.53 -11.08 -14.38
N ILE A 57 -8.81 -11.41 -14.28
CA ILE A 57 -9.71 -10.89 -13.24
C ILE A 57 -9.16 -11.23 -11.85
N ASP A 58 -8.72 -12.47 -11.62
CA ASP A 58 -8.18 -12.91 -10.35
C ASP A 58 -6.89 -12.15 -9.98
N ASN A 59 -6.01 -11.94 -10.96
CA ASN A 59 -4.81 -11.12 -10.77
C ASN A 59 -5.14 -9.67 -10.39
N ASP A 60 -6.06 -9.04 -11.11
CA ASP A 60 -6.45 -7.66 -10.86
C ASP A 60 -7.16 -7.49 -9.51
N GLU A 61 -8.01 -8.45 -9.11
CA GLU A 61 -8.62 -8.47 -7.77
C GLU A 61 -7.57 -8.58 -6.67
N ARG A 62 -6.54 -9.40 -6.89
CA ARG A 62 -5.44 -9.54 -5.93
C ARG A 62 -4.66 -8.23 -5.78
N LEU A 63 -4.28 -7.59 -6.89
CA LEU A 63 -3.58 -6.30 -6.88
C LEU A 63 -4.44 -5.18 -6.25
N GLN A 64 -5.73 -5.12 -6.57
CA GLN A 64 -6.67 -4.17 -5.94
C GLN A 64 -6.79 -4.39 -4.43
N SER A 65 -6.83 -5.64 -3.98
CA SER A 65 -6.85 -5.96 -2.54
C SER A 65 -5.60 -5.48 -1.82
N ILE A 66 -4.41 -5.67 -2.42
CA ILE A 66 -3.13 -5.21 -1.89
C ILE A 66 -3.13 -3.68 -1.80
N LYS A 67 -3.52 -3.01 -2.90
CA LYS A 67 -3.60 -1.55 -2.98
C LYS A 67 -4.53 -0.96 -1.92
N PHE A 68 -5.72 -1.52 -1.76
CA PHE A 68 -6.66 -1.09 -0.73
C PHE A 68 -6.05 -1.19 0.68
N LYS A 69 -5.37 -2.31 0.98
CA LYS A 69 -4.71 -2.50 2.28
C LYS A 69 -3.52 -1.56 2.49
N ALA A 70 -2.76 -1.26 1.44
CA ALA A 70 -1.67 -0.29 1.49
C ALA A 70 -2.18 1.12 1.76
N LEU A 71 -3.17 1.58 0.98
CA LEU A 71 -3.79 2.91 1.15
C LEU A 71 -4.43 3.07 2.54
N ASN A 72 -5.11 2.03 3.02
CA ASN A 72 -5.67 2.02 4.36
C ASN A 72 -4.58 2.12 5.45
N TYR A 73 -3.42 1.49 5.25
CA TYR A 73 -2.29 1.58 6.16
C TYR A 73 -1.62 2.96 6.14
N LEU A 74 -1.59 3.61 4.97
CA LEU A 74 -1.06 4.97 4.77
C LEU A 74 -2.00 6.06 5.30
N SER A 75 -3.30 5.82 5.37
CA SER A 75 -4.28 6.81 5.83
C SER A 75 -4.10 7.23 7.30
N TYR A 76 -3.46 6.41 8.13
CA TYR A 76 -3.25 6.70 9.54
C TYR A 76 -2.05 7.62 9.80
N ARG A 77 -0.98 7.50 9.03
CA ARG A 77 0.22 8.36 9.06
C ARG A 77 1.13 8.11 7.85
N ALA A 78 2.00 9.05 7.56
CA ALA A 78 3.09 8.81 6.61
C ALA A 78 3.96 7.61 7.01
N ARG A 79 4.36 6.81 6.02
CA ARG A 79 5.16 5.59 6.19
C ARG A 79 6.19 5.45 5.10
N SER A 80 7.32 4.81 5.42
CA SER A 80 8.29 4.45 4.40
C SER A 80 7.79 3.31 3.51
N LYS A 81 8.31 3.23 2.29
CA LYS A 81 8.06 2.10 1.37
C LYS A 81 8.34 0.75 2.07
N LYS A 82 9.42 0.69 2.86
CA LYS A 82 9.79 -0.52 3.64
C LYS A 82 8.74 -0.91 4.67
N GLU A 83 8.17 0.06 5.41
CA GLU A 83 7.10 -0.25 6.38
C GLU A 83 5.86 -0.82 5.70
N VAL A 84 5.45 -0.24 4.56
CA VAL A 84 4.29 -0.72 3.80
C VAL A 84 4.55 -2.12 3.27
N ASN A 85 5.73 -2.37 2.68
CA ASN A 85 6.14 -3.68 2.20
C ASN A 85 6.04 -4.75 3.32
N ILE A 86 6.65 -4.50 4.47
CA ILE A 86 6.62 -5.43 5.60
C ILE A 86 5.19 -5.69 6.09
N SER A 87 4.35 -4.64 6.14
CA SER A 87 2.96 -4.77 6.54
C SER A 87 2.16 -5.66 5.59
N LEU A 88 2.41 -5.57 4.28
CA LEU A 88 1.74 -6.37 3.27
C LEU A 88 2.24 -7.83 3.26
N LEU A 89 3.55 -8.04 3.43
CA LEU A 89 4.12 -9.39 3.59
C LEU A 89 3.52 -10.12 4.81
N LYS A 90 3.39 -9.43 5.94
CA LYS A 90 2.75 -9.98 7.15
C LYS A 90 1.28 -10.36 6.95
N LYS A 91 0.62 -9.80 5.93
CA LYS A 91 -0.76 -10.16 5.54
C LYS A 91 -0.81 -11.33 4.54
N GLY A 92 0.35 -11.91 4.19
CA GLY A 92 0.45 -13.08 3.32
C GLY A 92 0.44 -12.78 1.82
N PHE A 93 0.66 -11.54 1.40
CA PHE A 93 0.80 -11.22 -0.02
C PHE A 93 2.18 -11.58 -0.56
N HIS A 94 2.25 -11.95 -1.84
CA HIS A 94 3.50 -12.26 -2.51
C HIS A 94 4.29 -11.00 -2.86
N GLN A 95 5.62 -11.08 -2.79
CA GLN A 95 6.51 -9.94 -3.01
C GLN A 95 6.32 -9.31 -4.39
N ASP A 96 6.22 -10.11 -5.45
CA ASP A 96 6.06 -9.62 -6.84
C ASP A 96 4.80 -8.76 -7.03
N ASP A 97 3.72 -9.12 -6.37
CA ASP A 97 2.46 -8.36 -6.42
C ASP A 97 2.54 -7.09 -5.56
N ILE A 98 3.22 -7.18 -4.42
CA ILE A 98 3.49 -6.02 -3.56
C ILE A 98 4.34 -5.00 -4.32
N ASP A 99 5.39 -5.42 -4.99
CA ASP A 99 6.30 -4.52 -5.72
C ASP A 99 5.56 -3.73 -6.80
N LYS A 100 4.71 -4.39 -7.60
CA LYS A 100 3.87 -3.73 -8.61
C LYS A 100 2.96 -2.65 -7.99
N VAL A 101 2.34 -2.97 -6.85
CA VAL A 101 1.46 -2.01 -6.17
C VAL A 101 2.26 -0.86 -5.56
N LEU A 102 3.42 -1.14 -4.94
CA LEU A 102 4.27 -0.09 -4.37
C LEU A 102 4.80 0.86 -5.44
N GLU A 103 5.19 0.35 -6.61
CA GLU A 103 5.60 1.17 -7.76
C GLU A 103 4.45 2.09 -8.23
N GLU A 104 3.23 1.56 -8.32
CA GLU A 104 2.05 2.37 -8.67
C GLU A 104 1.79 3.46 -7.62
N LEU A 105 1.90 3.14 -6.33
CA LEU A 105 1.67 4.10 -5.24
C LEU A 105 2.75 5.19 -5.20
N VAL A 106 4.00 4.85 -5.52
CA VAL A 106 5.09 5.83 -5.67
C VAL A 106 4.83 6.73 -6.87
N ALA A 107 4.52 6.16 -8.03
CA ALA A 107 4.23 6.92 -9.25
C ALA A 107 3.04 7.90 -9.08
N LYS A 108 2.07 7.55 -8.24
CA LYS A 108 0.91 8.39 -7.91
C LYS A 108 1.15 9.35 -6.73
N GLY A 109 2.33 9.35 -6.12
CA GLY A 109 2.68 10.22 -4.99
C GLY A 109 2.03 9.83 -3.65
N TYR A 110 1.41 8.65 -3.53
CA TYR A 110 0.90 8.14 -2.25
C TYR A 110 2.01 7.62 -1.33
N LEU A 111 3.13 7.22 -1.91
CA LEU A 111 4.34 6.79 -1.21
C LEU A 111 5.51 7.68 -1.66
N ASP A 112 6.14 8.34 -0.69
CA ASP A 112 7.29 9.21 -0.91
C ASP A 112 8.23 9.10 0.31
N ASP A 113 9.30 8.37 0.12
CA ASP A 113 10.31 8.12 1.16
C ASP A 113 11.06 9.40 1.55
N GLU A 114 11.20 10.39 0.65
CA GLU A 114 11.83 11.68 0.97
C GLU A 114 10.90 12.52 1.86
N SER A 115 9.63 12.61 1.54
CA SER A 115 8.62 13.30 2.35
C SER A 115 8.46 12.63 3.72
N PHE A 116 8.44 11.30 3.77
CA PHE A 116 8.47 10.53 5.01
C PHE A 116 9.71 10.87 5.84
N ALA A 117 10.91 10.86 5.23
CA ALA A 117 12.16 11.14 5.91
C ALA A 117 12.17 12.56 6.51
N LYS A 118 11.72 13.57 5.76
CA LYS A 118 11.61 14.96 6.26
C LYS A 118 10.70 15.06 7.48
N THR A 119 9.54 14.44 7.43
CA THR A 119 8.55 14.49 8.50
C THR A 119 9.00 13.71 9.73
N TYR A 120 9.53 12.52 9.54
CA TYR A 120 9.99 11.66 10.63
C TYR A 120 11.26 12.21 11.30
N ALA A 121 12.24 12.70 10.53
CA ALA A 121 13.44 13.35 11.09
C ALA A 121 13.06 14.58 11.92
N ARG A 122 12.15 15.43 11.43
CA ARG A 122 11.66 16.60 12.19
C ARG A 122 11.02 16.17 13.51
N TYR A 123 10.23 15.13 13.52
CA TYR A 123 9.63 14.58 14.74
C TYR A 123 10.71 14.09 15.73
N LEU A 124 11.69 13.31 15.23
CA LEU A 124 12.77 12.78 16.07
C LEU A 124 13.65 13.90 16.68
N ILE A 125 13.92 14.95 15.91
CA ILE A 125 14.73 16.07 16.35
C ILE A 125 13.95 16.99 17.29
N LYS A 126 12.78 17.50 16.86
CA LYS A 126 12.02 18.50 17.64
C LYS A 126 11.32 17.92 18.88
N ILE A 127 10.69 16.75 18.71
CA ILE A 127 9.83 16.19 19.77
C ILE A 127 10.60 15.20 20.64
N LYS A 128 11.40 14.32 19.99
CA LYS A 128 12.21 13.35 20.73
C LYS A 128 13.58 13.88 21.13
N ARG A 129 13.98 15.07 20.61
CA ARG A 129 15.25 15.77 20.92
C ARG A 129 16.47 14.87 20.75
N LEU A 130 16.46 14.02 19.72
CA LEU A 130 17.54 13.10 19.43
C LEU A 130 18.67 13.81 18.67
N GLY A 131 19.92 13.50 19.04
CA GLY A 131 21.10 13.88 18.28
C GLY A 131 21.22 13.10 16.96
N ARG A 132 22.08 13.59 16.06
CA ARG A 132 22.22 13.11 14.67
C ARG A 132 22.46 11.61 14.56
N ILE A 133 23.34 11.04 15.37
CA ILE A 133 23.63 9.60 15.35
C ILE A 133 22.38 8.78 15.72
N ALA A 134 21.68 9.20 16.78
CA ALA A 134 20.47 8.52 17.22
C ALA A 134 19.36 8.59 16.17
N VAL A 135 19.21 9.72 15.48
CA VAL A 135 18.27 9.86 14.36
C VAL A 135 18.64 8.92 13.21
N LYS A 136 19.90 8.89 12.77
CA LYS A 136 20.34 7.95 11.73
C LYS A 136 20.04 6.49 12.09
N ASN A 137 20.28 6.09 13.34
CA ASN A 137 19.98 4.74 13.82
C ASN A 137 18.48 4.40 13.72
N ARG A 138 17.59 5.38 13.96
CA ARG A 138 16.14 5.20 13.78
C ARG A 138 15.73 5.00 12.32
N PHE A 139 16.51 5.56 11.39
CA PHE A 139 16.23 5.39 9.95
C PHE A 139 16.71 4.07 9.37
N PHE A 140 17.59 3.35 10.06
CA PHE A 140 18.14 2.09 9.55
C PHE A 140 17.05 1.07 9.16
N VAL A 141 16.01 0.96 9.98
CA VAL A 141 14.89 0.04 9.72
C VAL A 141 13.98 0.44 8.54
N HIS A 142 14.07 1.70 8.11
CA HIS A 142 13.26 2.23 7.00
C HIS A 142 13.93 2.09 5.65
N ASN A 143 15.21 1.74 5.60
CA ASN A 143 16.02 1.59 4.38
C ASN A 143 16.01 2.86 3.50
N ILE A 144 16.06 4.04 4.11
CA ILE A 144 16.17 5.32 3.39
C ILE A 144 17.60 5.52 2.93
N ASN A 145 17.77 5.90 1.64
CA ASN A 145 19.10 6.20 1.09
C ASN A 145 19.78 7.35 1.88
N GLN A 146 21.04 7.15 2.22
CA GLN A 146 21.84 8.15 2.95
C GLN A 146 22.02 9.45 2.14
N GLU A 147 22.06 9.36 0.82
CA GLU A 147 22.12 10.54 -0.07
C GLU A 147 20.86 11.41 0.04
N VAL A 148 19.72 10.81 0.34
CA VAL A 148 18.46 11.52 0.61
C VAL A 148 18.42 12.00 2.06
N LEU A 149 18.84 11.16 3.01
CA LEU A 149 18.72 11.45 4.44
C LEU A 149 19.68 12.55 4.90
N ASN A 150 20.94 12.51 4.47
CA ASN A 150 21.97 13.44 4.98
C ASN A 150 21.62 14.90 4.73
N PRO A 151 21.22 15.36 3.53
CA PRO A 151 20.83 16.74 3.29
C PRO A 151 19.62 17.19 4.12
N ILE A 152 18.70 16.26 4.40
CA ILE A 152 17.52 16.53 5.26
C ILE A 152 17.99 16.80 6.70
N LEU A 153 18.90 15.97 7.21
CA LEU A 153 19.44 16.14 8.55
C LEU A 153 20.26 17.41 8.67
N ASP A 154 21.09 17.75 7.68
CA ASP A 154 21.87 18.99 7.67
C ASP A 154 20.95 20.19 7.83
N LYS A 155 19.94 20.34 6.96
CA LYS A 155 18.97 21.43 7.03
C LYS A 155 18.18 21.48 8.35
N LEU A 156 17.88 20.32 8.93
CA LEU A 156 17.12 20.28 10.17
C LEU A 156 17.98 20.64 11.38
N TYR A 157 19.25 20.21 11.45
CA TYR A 157 20.15 20.57 12.54
C TYR A 157 20.67 22.00 12.44
N ASP A 158 20.78 22.59 11.24
CA ASP A 158 21.00 24.03 11.07
C ASP A 158 19.83 24.84 11.64
N LYS A 159 18.58 24.36 11.42
CA LYS A 159 17.39 25.03 11.95
C LYS A 159 17.16 24.77 13.45
N TYR A 160 17.52 23.59 13.95
CA TYR A 160 17.36 23.16 15.33
C TYR A 160 18.71 22.69 15.90
N PRO A 161 19.62 23.60 16.23
CA PRO A 161 20.94 23.24 16.76
C PRO A 161 20.79 22.46 18.07
N PRO A 162 21.68 21.49 18.34
CA PRO A 162 21.65 20.69 19.56
C PRO A 162 21.66 21.51 20.86
N ASP A 163 22.37 22.61 20.88
CA ASP A 163 22.51 23.50 22.07
C ASP A 163 21.16 24.14 22.43
N LEU A 164 20.35 24.53 21.44
CA LEU A 164 19.01 25.04 21.67
C LEU A 164 18.06 23.94 22.16
N LEU A 165 18.19 22.73 21.63
CA LEU A 165 17.36 21.59 22.05
C LEU A 165 17.65 21.16 23.49
N ILE A 166 18.92 21.27 23.94
CA ILE A 166 19.33 20.95 25.32
C ILE A 166 18.85 22.03 26.28
N SER A 167 18.98 23.32 25.93
CA SER A 167 18.56 24.43 26.79
C SER A 167 17.06 24.45 27.10
N GLU A 168 16.23 23.88 26.23
CA GLU A 168 14.79 23.72 26.47
C GLU A 168 14.42 22.51 27.38
N ILE A 169 15.39 21.59 27.64
CA ILE A 169 15.17 20.44 28.55
C ILE A 169 15.47 20.83 29.99
N VAL A 170 16.35 21.78 30.21
CA VAL A 170 16.87 22.18 31.53
C VAL A 170 16.00 23.26 32.21
N LYS A 171 14.99 23.78 31.52
CA LYS A 171 13.95 24.65 32.08
C LYS A 171 12.76 23.85 32.57
#